data_e90575c3b3ac45cc82f4ede0f3970cb5
#
_entry.id   e90575c3b3ac45cc82f4ede0f3970cb5
#
_cell.length_a   1.000
_cell.length_b   1.000
_cell.length_c   1.000
_cell.angle_alpha   90.00
_cell.angle_beta   90.00
_cell.angle_gamma   90.00
#
_symmetry.space_group_name_H-M   'P 1'
#
loop_
_entity.id
_entity.type
_entity.pdbx_description
1 polymer ?
#
loop_
_entity_poly.entity_id
_entity_poly.type
_entity_poly.pdbx_seq_one_letter_code
_entity_poly.pdbx_strand_id
1 'polypeptide(L)'
;INTLSILFVTTIKPDMRPETAPTLLQHLGCVVVNLFCEDFFFYFSHLVLHTPWFYRKIHKKHHEPQQITCFTTLDNHWFETMISGLTTFSGSWILGKRQHFVSMMVFTSVRVWESDDVHSGYRLPFSIFNLAPFMVDPPYHNFHHSHNIGNYSMTLKLWDRFLGTHKPYQEFLNKKKLEEKEHSDIY
;
A
#
# COMPACT_ATOMS: atom_id res chain seq x y z
N ILE A 1 6.91 -22.08 -0.26
CA ILE A 1 5.74 -21.55 0.49
C ILE A 1 6.20 -21.46 1.93
N ASN A 2 6.23 -20.26 2.50
CA ASN A 2 6.64 -20.11 3.90
C ASN A 2 5.49 -20.46 4.86
N THR A 3 5.81 -20.78 6.10
CA THR A 3 4.85 -21.19 7.14
C THR A 3 3.72 -20.18 7.33
N LEU A 4 4.03 -18.90 7.17
CA LEU A 4 3.06 -17.80 7.31
C LEU A 4 1.98 -17.84 6.22
N SER A 5 2.37 -18.09 4.97
CA SER A 5 1.42 -18.22 3.84
C SER A 5 0.48 -19.41 4.02
N ILE A 6 1.00 -20.52 4.53
CA ILE A 6 0.18 -21.70 4.85
C ILE A 6 -0.82 -21.37 5.96
N LEU A 7 -0.38 -20.70 7.02
CA LEU A 7 -1.24 -20.28 8.11
C LEU A 7 -2.37 -19.36 7.62
N PHE A 8 -2.08 -18.38 6.76
CA PHE A 8 -3.10 -17.52 6.20
C PHE A 8 -4.13 -18.30 5.38
N VAL A 9 -3.70 -19.14 4.44
CA VAL A 9 -4.63 -19.92 3.61
C VAL A 9 -5.51 -20.85 4.45
N THR A 10 -4.93 -21.52 5.47
CA THR A 10 -5.68 -22.45 6.32
C THR A 10 -6.67 -21.76 7.26
N THR A 11 -6.40 -20.50 7.65
CA THR A 11 -7.32 -19.74 8.51
C THR A 11 -8.41 -19.01 7.71
N ILE A 12 -8.10 -18.52 6.51
CA ILE A 12 -9.07 -17.85 5.61
C ILE A 12 -10.08 -18.85 5.06
N LYS A 13 -9.64 -20.05 4.72
CA LYS A 13 -10.48 -21.12 4.13
C LYS A 13 -11.23 -20.68 2.87
N PRO A 14 -10.54 -20.13 1.85
CA PRO A 14 -11.18 -19.76 0.59
C PRO A 14 -11.77 -21.00 -0.10
N ASP A 15 -12.70 -20.80 -1.02
CA ASP A 15 -13.17 -21.90 -1.88
C ASP A 15 -12.06 -22.29 -2.86
N MET A 16 -11.68 -23.57 -2.84
CA MET A 16 -10.60 -24.14 -3.67
C MET A 16 -11.10 -25.10 -4.75
N ARG A 17 -12.42 -25.26 -4.89
CA ARG A 17 -13.00 -26.24 -5.81
C ARG A 17 -12.96 -25.72 -7.25
N PRO A 18 -12.39 -26.46 -8.21
CA PRO A 18 -12.28 -25.99 -9.61
C PRO A 18 -13.64 -25.70 -10.26
N GLU A 19 -14.69 -26.44 -9.90
CA GLU A 19 -16.04 -26.29 -10.43
C GLU A 19 -16.74 -24.99 -9.98
N THR A 20 -16.23 -24.35 -8.94
CA THR A 20 -16.74 -23.07 -8.42
C THR A 20 -15.87 -21.88 -8.84
N ALA A 21 -15.10 -22.02 -9.93
CA ALA A 21 -14.29 -20.93 -10.46
C ALA A 21 -15.12 -19.64 -10.58
N PRO A 22 -14.62 -18.49 -10.12
CA PRO A 22 -15.43 -17.29 -10.02
C PRO A 22 -15.74 -16.71 -11.40
N THR A 23 -16.94 -16.21 -11.58
CA THR A 23 -17.27 -15.33 -12.69
C THR A 23 -16.50 -14.01 -12.57
N LEU A 24 -16.36 -13.27 -13.67
CA LEU A 24 -15.68 -11.96 -13.63
C LEU A 24 -16.31 -11.02 -12.59
N LEU A 25 -17.62 -10.97 -12.48
CA LEU A 25 -18.32 -10.11 -11.51
C LEU A 25 -18.01 -10.52 -10.07
N GLN A 26 -18.00 -11.81 -9.77
CA GLN A 26 -17.62 -12.31 -8.44
C GLN A 26 -16.16 -11.98 -8.12
N HIS A 27 -15.26 -12.15 -9.12
CA HIS A 27 -13.87 -11.79 -8.97
C HIS A 27 -13.69 -10.30 -8.67
N LEU A 28 -14.31 -9.41 -9.44
CA LEU A 28 -14.27 -7.97 -9.22
C LEU A 28 -14.86 -7.59 -7.85
N GLY A 29 -15.97 -8.20 -7.44
CA GLY A 29 -16.54 -7.99 -6.11
C GLY A 29 -15.58 -8.36 -4.98
N CYS A 30 -14.89 -9.49 -5.09
CA CYS A 30 -13.87 -9.89 -4.13
C CYS A 30 -12.68 -8.91 -4.11
N VAL A 31 -12.23 -8.44 -5.27
CA VAL A 31 -11.13 -7.45 -5.37
C VAL A 31 -11.52 -6.15 -4.66
N VAL A 32 -12.72 -5.64 -4.89
CA VAL A 32 -13.20 -4.39 -4.24
C VAL A 32 -13.23 -4.54 -2.71
N VAL A 33 -13.76 -5.66 -2.19
CA VAL A 33 -13.80 -5.89 -0.73
C VAL A 33 -12.39 -6.00 -0.16
N ASN A 34 -11.52 -6.78 -0.80
CA ASN A 34 -10.13 -6.93 -0.33
C ASN A 34 -9.39 -5.58 -0.33
N LEU A 35 -9.52 -4.81 -1.44
CA LEU A 35 -8.88 -3.52 -1.58
C LEU A 35 -9.33 -2.53 -0.50
N PHE A 36 -10.64 -2.44 -0.28
CA PHE A 36 -11.20 -1.51 0.73
C PHE A 36 -10.74 -1.89 2.15
N CYS A 37 -10.81 -3.17 2.51
CA CYS A 37 -10.39 -3.64 3.82
C CYS A 37 -8.89 -3.44 4.04
N GLU A 38 -8.07 -3.81 3.05
CA GLU A 38 -6.63 -3.64 3.10
C GLU A 38 -6.25 -2.17 3.23
N ASP A 39 -6.78 -1.29 2.39
CA ASP A 39 -6.49 0.14 2.42
C ASP A 39 -6.86 0.77 3.77
N PHE A 40 -8.03 0.38 4.34
CA PHE A 40 -8.45 0.82 5.67
C PHE A 40 -7.47 0.36 6.76
N PHE A 41 -7.26 -0.94 6.88
CA PHE A 41 -6.45 -1.48 7.97
C PHE A 41 -4.97 -1.09 7.83
N PHE A 42 -4.46 -1.03 6.60
CA PHE A 42 -3.10 -0.57 6.34
C PHE A 42 -2.91 0.87 6.80
N TYR A 43 -3.77 1.80 6.37
CA TYR A 43 -3.67 3.20 6.77
C TYR A 43 -3.58 3.38 8.28
N PHE A 44 -4.51 2.78 9.03
CA PHE A 44 -4.53 2.94 10.49
C PHE A 44 -3.36 2.24 11.18
N SER A 45 -2.93 1.08 10.73
CA SER A 45 -1.75 0.40 11.26
C SER A 45 -0.47 1.19 10.97
N HIS A 46 -0.34 1.77 9.78
CA HIS A 46 0.78 2.59 9.38
C HIS A 46 0.86 3.89 10.20
N LEU A 47 -0.28 4.53 10.44
CA LEU A 47 -0.38 5.68 11.33
C LEU A 47 0.11 5.34 12.76
N VAL A 48 -0.26 4.17 13.29
CA VAL A 48 0.23 3.67 14.58
C VAL A 48 1.73 3.42 14.54
N LEU A 49 2.26 2.83 13.47
CA LEU A 49 3.69 2.60 13.29
C LEU A 49 4.51 3.90 13.29
N HIS A 50 3.93 5.01 12.88
CA HIS A 50 4.54 6.34 12.95
C HIS A 50 4.48 7.01 14.32
N THR A 51 3.82 6.42 15.32
CA THR A 51 3.91 6.93 16.70
C THR A 51 5.32 6.76 17.27
N PRO A 52 5.80 7.63 18.16
CA PRO A 52 7.23 7.71 18.54
C PRO A 52 7.85 6.41 19.02
N TRP A 53 7.09 5.56 19.73
CA TRP A 53 7.63 4.30 20.23
C TRP A 53 7.74 3.24 19.13
N PHE A 54 6.64 3.03 18.36
CA PHE A 54 6.59 2.05 17.27
C PHE A 54 7.55 2.43 16.14
N TYR A 55 7.63 3.73 15.80
CA TYR A 55 8.58 4.21 14.80
C TYR A 55 10.00 3.83 15.17
N ARG A 56 10.47 4.24 16.37
CA ARG A 56 11.86 4.00 16.78
C ARG A 56 12.24 2.52 16.88
N LYS A 57 11.30 1.65 17.25
CA LYS A 57 11.59 0.23 17.54
C LYS A 57 11.33 -0.70 16.35
N ILE A 58 10.45 -0.32 15.44
CA ILE A 58 9.93 -1.20 14.39
C ILE A 58 10.07 -0.53 13.02
N HIS A 59 9.35 0.56 12.79
CA HIS A 59 9.12 1.14 11.48
C HIS A 59 10.31 1.92 10.92
N LYS A 60 11.18 2.43 11.78
CA LYS A 60 12.41 3.12 11.39
C LYS A 60 13.26 2.29 10.45
N LYS A 61 13.28 0.96 10.60
CA LYS A 61 14.03 0.07 9.72
C LYS A 61 13.56 0.20 8.27
N HIS A 62 12.25 0.30 8.04
CA HIS A 62 11.67 0.51 6.72
C HIS A 62 12.04 1.89 6.14
N HIS A 63 12.21 2.90 6.98
CA HIS A 63 12.61 4.25 6.60
C HIS A 63 14.13 4.52 6.59
N GLU A 64 14.98 3.51 6.85
CA GLU A 64 16.45 3.67 6.80
C GLU A 64 17.00 3.94 5.40
N PRO A 65 16.49 3.32 4.30
CA PRO A 65 16.95 3.65 2.96
C PRO A 65 16.63 5.10 2.57
N GLN A 66 17.66 5.90 2.31
CA GLN A 66 17.49 7.30 1.88
C GLN A 66 16.88 7.40 0.46
N GLN A 67 17.14 6.40 -0.37
CA GLN A 67 16.53 6.26 -1.68
C GLN A 67 15.73 4.97 -1.70
N ILE A 68 14.42 5.11 -1.90
CA ILE A 68 13.55 3.95 -2.03
C ILE A 68 13.78 3.25 -3.37
N THR A 69 13.75 1.93 -3.31
CA THR A 69 13.76 1.03 -4.47
C THR A 69 12.69 -0.02 -4.26
N CYS A 70 12.31 -0.77 -5.29
CA CYS A 70 11.35 -1.87 -5.13
C CYS A 70 11.74 -2.86 -4.01
N PHE A 71 13.03 -3.03 -3.73
CA PHE A 71 13.51 -3.87 -2.63
C PHE A 71 13.23 -3.28 -1.24
N THR A 72 13.00 -1.98 -1.13
CA THR A 72 12.64 -1.33 0.15
C THR A 72 11.35 -1.90 0.72
N THR A 73 10.44 -2.38 -0.13
CA THR A 73 9.23 -3.12 0.28
C THR A 73 9.54 -4.31 1.21
N LEU A 74 10.70 -4.94 1.05
CA LEU A 74 11.10 -6.12 1.81
C LEU A 74 11.98 -5.77 3.03
N ASP A 75 12.50 -4.55 3.11
CA ASP A 75 13.37 -4.12 4.21
C ASP A 75 12.57 -3.63 5.40
N ASN A 76 11.88 -4.56 6.05
CA ASN A 76 11.00 -4.32 7.18
C ASN A 76 11.47 -5.05 8.45
N HIS A 77 11.05 -4.56 9.59
CA HIS A 77 11.08 -5.34 10.81
C HIS A 77 10.07 -6.49 10.71
N TRP A 78 10.40 -7.70 11.21
CA TRP A 78 9.53 -8.88 11.12
C TRP A 78 8.09 -8.63 11.62
N PHE A 79 7.93 -7.82 12.68
CA PHE A 79 6.64 -7.46 13.24
C PHE A 79 5.82 -6.60 12.26
N GLU A 80 6.45 -5.69 11.55
CA GLU A 80 5.81 -4.89 10.51
C GLU A 80 5.40 -5.76 9.32
N THR A 81 6.25 -6.69 8.89
CA THR A 81 5.89 -7.68 7.85
C THR A 81 4.66 -8.50 8.26
N MET A 82 4.56 -8.87 9.52
CA MET A 82 3.38 -9.56 10.05
C MET A 82 2.12 -8.69 9.97
N ILE A 83 2.20 -7.42 10.40
CA ILE A 83 1.07 -6.46 10.30
C ILE A 83 0.66 -6.26 8.84
N SER A 84 1.61 -6.05 7.95
CA SER A 84 1.34 -5.88 6.51
C SER A 84 0.64 -7.10 5.91
N GLY A 85 1.04 -8.31 6.31
CA GLY A 85 0.35 -9.54 5.93
C GLY A 85 -1.09 -9.58 6.47
N LEU A 86 -1.31 -9.21 7.73
CA LEU A 86 -2.64 -9.14 8.34
C LEU A 86 -3.55 -8.15 7.60
N THR A 87 -3.05 -6.97 7.25
CA THR A 87 -3.83 -5.97 6.52
C THR A 87 -4.16 -6.42 5.11
N THR A 88 -3.20 -6.98 4.38
CA THR A 88 -3.40 -7.49 3.01
C THR A 88 -4.46 -8.59 2.96
N PHE A 89 -4.50 -9.49 3.94
CA PHE A 89 -5.47 -10.57 3.98
C PHE A 89 -6.77 -10.25 4.75
N SER A 90 -6.94 -9.03 5.26
CA SER A 90 -8.10 -8.64 6.07
C SER A 90 -9.44 -8.87 5.36
N GLY A 91 -9.57 -8.42 4.11
CA GLY A 91 -10.77 -8.64 3.31
C GLY A 91 -11.01 -10.13 3.00
N SER A 92 -9.94 -10.88 2.79
CA SER A 92 -10.02 -12.33 2.54
C SER A 92 -10.55 -13.09 3.77
N TRP A 93 -10.23 -12.67 5.00
CA TRP A 93 -10.84 -13.26 6.21
C TRP A 93 -12.33 -12.95 6.31
N ILE A 94 -12.75 -11.74 5.95
CA ILE A 94 -14.17 -11.36 5.94
C ILE A 94 -14.94 -12.17 4.91
N LEU A 95 -14.37 -12.37 3.73
CA LEU A 95 -14.99 -13.13 2.65
C LEU A 95 -15.01 -14.64 2.92
N GLY A 96 -13.93 -15.19 3.47
CA GLY A 96 -13.80 -16.62 3.75
C GLY A 96 -14.13 -17.49 2.53
N LYS A 97 -15.05 -18.44 2.70
CA LYS A 97 -15.53 -19.35 1.63
C LYS A 97 -16.27 -18.65 0.47
N ARG A 98 -16.67 -17.36 0.62
CA ARG A 98 -17.29 -16.59 -0.46
C ARG A 98 -16.28 -16.10 -1.49
N GLN A 99 -14.99 -16.20 -1.17
CA GLN A 99 -13.90 -15.89 -2.08
C GLN A 99 -13.27 -17.17 -2.61
N HIS A 100 -13.13 -17.29 -3.92
CA HIS A 100 -12.36 -18.38 -4.52
C HIS A 100 -10.85 -18.11 -4.35
N PHE A 101 -10.07 -19.17 -4.16
CA PHE A 101 -8.61 -19.11 -3.99
C PHE A 101 -7.91 -18.35 -5.12
N VAL A 102 -8.35 -18.53 -6.38
CA VAL A 102 -7.81 -17.78 -7.53
C VAL A 102 -7.98 -16.27 -7.37
N SER A 103 -9.16 -15.81 -6.92
CA SER A 103 -9.39 -14.37 -6.69
C SER A 103 -8.47 -13.82 -5.60
N MET A 104 -8.24 -14.59 -4.54
CA MET A 104 -7.30 -14.21 -3.47
C MET A 104 -5.88 -14.10 -4.01
N MET A 105 -5.42 -15.08 -4.80
CA MET A 105 -4.07 -15.08 -5.36
C MET A 105 -3.86 -13.92 -6.34
N VAL A 106 -4.81 -13.66 -7.24
CA VAL A 106 -4.73 -12.54 -8.17
C VAL A 106 -4.66 -11.21 -7.42
N PHE A 107 -5.54 -11.01 -6.42
CA PHE A 107 -5.50 -9.80 -5.59
C PHE A 107 -4.13 -9.64 -4.91
N THR A 108 -3.63 -10.67 -4.24
CA THR A 108 -2.35 -10.61 -3.53
C THR A 108 -1.18 -10.32 -4.48
N SER A 109 -1.16 -10.93 -5.67
CA SER A 109 -0.12 -10.67 -6.68
C SER A 109 -0.14 -9.23 -7.18
N VAL A 110 -1.33 -8.68 -7.42
CA VAL A 110 -1.49 -7.27 -7.83
C VAL A 110 -1.03 -6.33 -6.72
N ARG A 111 -1.35 -6.65 -5.45
CA ARG A 111 -0.92 -5.85 -4.30
C ARG A 111 0.60 -5.84 -4.10
N VAL A 112 1.26 -6.99 -4.29
CA VAL A 112 2.73 -7.06 -4.24
C VAL A 112 3.32 -6.19 -5.35
N TRP A 113 2.81 -6.34 -6.58
CA TRP A 113 3.26 -5.52 -7.71
C TRP A 113 3.06 -4.01 -7.46
N GLU A 114 1.89 -3.62 -6.95
CA GLU A 114 1.62 -2.21 -6.59
C GLU A 114 2.59 -1.70 -5.53
N SER A 115 2.83 -2.48 -4.48
CA SER A 115 3.79 -2.12 -3.43
C SER A 115 5.20 -1.91 -3.99
N ASP A 116 5.66 -2.79 -4.87
CA ASP A 116 6.97 -2.67 -5.53
C ASP A 116 7.02 -1.45 -6.45
N ASP A 117 5.95 -1.16 -7.20
CA ASP A 117 5.85 0.01 -8.09
C ASP A 117 5.91 1.32 -7.27
N VAL A 118 5.14 1.42 -6.20
CA VAL A 118 5.09 2.59 -5.33
C VAL A 118 6.45 2.87 -4.65
N HIS A 119 7.20 1.82 -4.30
CA HIS A 119 8.54 1.93 -3.74
C HIS A 119 9.65 2.03 -4.81
N SER A 120 9.34 1.91 -6.09
CA SER A 120 10.37 1.91 -7.14
C SER A 120 11.21 3.19 -7.21
N GLY A 121 10.71 4.30 -6.68
CA GLY A 121 11.32 5.64 -6.81
C GLY A 121 11.06 6.30 -8.18
N TYR A 122 10.42 5.60 -9.12
CA TYR A 122 10.19 6.06 -10.48
C TYR A 122 8.70 6.06 -10.83
N ARG A 123 8.23 7.12 -11.47
CA ARG A 123 6.89 7.14 -12.05
C ARG A 123 6.92 6.46 -13.41
N LEU A 124 6.73 5.15 -13.42
CA LEU A 124 6.76 4.35 -14.63
C LEU A 124 5.57 4.70 -15.54
N PRO A 125 5.79 5.02 -16.82
CA PRO A 125 4.72 5.45 -17.72
C PRO A 125 3.69 4.35 -18.03
N PHE A 126 4.05 3.09 -17.80
CA PHE A 126 3.21 1.92 -18.05
C PHE A 126 2.51 1.39 -16.78
N SER A 127 2.76 2.00 -15.63
CA SER A 127 2.11 1.57 -14.41
C SER A 127 0.63 1.94 -14.42
N ILE A 128 -0.22 0.92 -14.28
CA ILE A 128 -1.68 1.11 -14.15
C ILE A 128 -2.05 1.89 -12.88
N PHE A 129 -1.21 1.84 -11.86
CA PHE A 129 -1.41 2.53 -10.58
C PHE A 129 -1.20 4.05 -10.72
N ASN A 130 -0.43 4.50 -11.71
CA ASN A 130 -0.22 5.91 -12.02
C ASN A 130 -1.35 6.54 -12.87
N LEU A 131 -2.28 5.74 -13.40
CA LEU A 131 -3.35 6.22 -14.29
C LEU A 131 -4.48 6.90 -13.54
N ALA A 132 -4.70 6.57 -12.28
CA ALA A 132 -5.79 7.11 -11.49
C ALA A 132 -5.28 8.10 -10.43
N PRO A 133 -5.75 9.37 -10.43
CA PRO A 133 -5.22 10.41 -9.54
C PRO A 133 -5.53 10.20 -8.06
N PHE A 134 -6.42 9.26 -7.75
CA PHE A 134 -6.77 8.88 -6.38
C PHE A 134 -5.91 7.72 -5.84
N MET A 135 -5.12 7.05 -6.68
CA MET A 135 -4.17 6.03 -6.26
C MET A 135 -2.86 6.66 -5.76
N VAL A 136 -2.21 5.96 -4.85
CA VAL A 136 -0.86 6.32 -4.39
C VAL A 136 0.11 6.09 -5.54
N ASP A 137 0.97 7.07 -5.78
CA ASP A 137 2.01 7.03 -6.79
C ASP A 137 3.41 7.16 -6.15
N PRO A 138 4.49 6.76 -6.82
CA PRO A 138 5.83 6.76 -6.26
C PRO A 138 6.27 8.11 -5.68
N PRO A 139 6.03 9.29 -6.31
CA PRO A 139 6.36 10.57 -5.71
C PRO A 139 5.65 10.86 -4.39
N TYR A 140 4.39 10.41 -4.26
CA TYR A 140 3.60 10.57 -3.05
C TYR A 140 4.18 9.75 -1.89
N HIS A 141 4.53 8.51 -2.14
CA HIS A 141 5.12 7.62 -1.15
C HIS A 141 6.58 7.95 -0.86
N ASN A 142 7.35 8.37 -1.87
CA ASN A 142 8.73 8.84 -1.67
C ASN A 142 8.79 10.08 -0.77
N PHE A 143 7.82 10.98 -0.86
CA PHE A 143 7.70 12.09 0.10
C PHE A 143 7.53 11.58 1.52
N HIS A 144 6.68 10.57 1.72
CA HIS A 144 6.47 9.92 3.01
C HIS A 144 7.79 9.36 3.58
N HIS A 145 8.54 8.58 2.78
CA HIS A 145 9.83 8.04 3.20
C HIS A 145 10.88 9.11 3.53
N SER A 146 10.96 10.16 2.71
CA SER A 146 12.00 11.19 2.86
C SER A 146 11.71 12.17 3.98
N HIS A 147 10.46 12.41 4.34
CA HIS A 147 10.06 13.40 5.34
C HIS A 147 9.48 12.78 6.62
N ASN A 148 9.15 11.48 6.60
CA ASN A 148 8.57 10.74 7.73
C ASN A 148 7.27 11.37 8.29
N ILE A 149 6.52 12.08 7.45
CA ILE A 149 5.30 12.79 7.85
C ILE A 149 4.24 12.73 6.75
N GLY A 150 3.01 12.42 7.15
CA GLY A 150 1.86 12.37 6.23
C GLY A 150 1.93 11.25 5.21
N ASN A 151 0.95 11.20 4.30
CA ASN A 151 0.90 10.26 3.18
C ASN A 151 0.99 8.79 3.63
N TYR A 152 0.18 8.41 4.62
CA TYR A 152 0.23 7.07 5.22
C TYR A 152 -0.49 5.99 4.41
N SER A 153 -1.30 6.37 3.42
CA SER A 153 -1.97 5.42 2.52
C SER A 153 -0.98 4.73 1.59
N MET A 154 -1.27 3.45 1.23
CA MET A 154 -0.45 2.68 0.30
C MET A 154 -1.14 2.48 -1.06
N THR A 155 -2.46 2.37 -1.10
CA THR A 155 -3.22 2.10 -2.34
C THR A 155 -4.05 3.30 -2.77
N LEU A 156 -4.97 3.74 -1.93
CA LEU A 156 -5.86 4.86 -2.22
C LEU A 156 -5.51 6.06 -1.34
N LYS A 157 -5.35 7.23 -1.92
CA LYS A 157 -5.17 8.50 -1.19
C LYS A 157 -6.42 8.92 -0.38
N LEU A 158 -7.39 8.01 -0.22
CA LEU A 158 -8.70 8.28 0.37
C LEU A 158 -8.58 8.70 1.84
N TRP A 159 -7.92 7.89 2.66
CA TRP A 159 -7.80 8.14 4.09
C TRP A 159 -6.92 9.34 4.40
N ASP A 160 -5.83 9.51 3.65
CA ASP A 160 -4.99 10.72 3.78
C ASP A 160 -5.78 12.00 3.47
N ARG A 161 -6.64 11.97 2.45
CA ARG A 161 -7.50 13.12 2.12
C ARG A 161 -8.56 13.35 3.17
N PHE A 162 -9.24 12.29 3.61
CA PHE A 162 -10.31 12.36 4.58
C PHE A 162 -9.83 12.86 5.96
N LEU A 163 -8.68 12.39 6.42
CA LEU A 163 -8.09 12.74 7.70
C LEU A 163 -7.07 13.89 7.63
N GLY A 164 -6.81 14.41 6.45
CA GLY A 164 -5.97 15.58 6.24
C GLY A 164 -4.45 15.32 6.33
N THR A 165 -4.02 14.06 6.36
CA THR A 165 -2.61 13.69 6.45
C THR A 165 -1.84 13.86 5.13
N HIS A 166 -2.51 14.20 4.02
CA HIS A 166 -1.89 14.60 2.74
C HIS A 166 -1.38 16.05 2.73
N LYS A 167 -1.77 16.89 3.70
CA LYS A 167 -1.47 18.33 3.69
C LYS A 167 0.02 18.65 3.62
N PRO A 168 0.92 18.00 4.37
CA PRO A 168 2.36 18.28 4.28
C PRO A 168 2.92 18.12 2.87
N TYR A 169 2.44 17.12 2.13
CA TYR A 169 2.82 16.92 0.74
C TYR A 169 2.31 18.03 -0.19
N GLN A 170 1.08 18.50 0.03
CA GLN A 170 0.53 19.63 -0.74
C GLN A 170 1.32 20.93 -0.51
N GLU A 171 1.70 21.19 0.73
CA GLU A 171 2.54 22.34 1.09
C GLU A 171 3.93 22.25 0.43
N PHE A 172 4.55 21.06 0.46
CA PHE A 172 5.80 20.79 -0.23
C PHE A 172 5.70 21.06 -1.74
N LEU A 173 4.66 20.56 -2.41
CA LEU A 173 4.44 20.77 -3.83
C LEU A 173 4.20 22.25 -4.17
N ASN A 174 3.45 22.98 -3.34
CA ASN A 174 3.20 24.40 -3.54
C ASN A 174 4.50 25.22 -3.41
N LYS A 175 5.31 24.92 -2.39
CA LYS A 175 6.62 25.57 -2.20
C LYS A 175 7.53 25.34 -3.41
N LYS A 176 7.63 24.08 -3.88
CA LYS A 176 8.44 23.74 -5.05
C LYS A 176 8.01 24.50 -6.30
N LYS A 177 6.70 24.62 -6.55
CA LYS A 177 6.17 25.39 -7.68
C LYS A 177 6.51 26.89 -7.60
N LEU A 178 6.51 27.47 -6.39
CA LEU A 178 6.90 28.87 -6.20
C LEU A 178 8.39 29.08 -6.50
N GLU A 179 9.25 28.19 -6.00
CA GLU A 179 10.69 28.23 -6.26
C GLU A 179 11.01 28.07 -7.76
N GLU A 180 10.32 27.16 -8.46
CA GLU A 180 10.47 26.98 -9.91
C GLU A 180 10.02 28.22 -10.70
N LYS A 181 8.95 28.88 -10.27
CA LYS A 181 8.47 30.11 -10.89
C LYS A 181 9.44 31.27 -10.68
N GLU A 182 9.89 31.48 -9.46
CA GLU A 182 10.88 32.53 -9.15
C GLU A 182 12.17 32.36 -9.99
N HIS A 183 12.61 31.10 -10.15
CA HIS A 183 13.78 30.81 -10.98
C HIS A 183 13.53 31.11 -12.46
N SER A 184 12.34 30.82 -12.99
CA SER A 184 11.98 31.12 -14.39
C SER A 184 11.80 32.59 -14.68
N ASP A 185 11.45 33.41 -13.66
CA ASP A 185 11.25 34.86 -13.82
C ASP A 185 12.60 35.65 -13.77
N ILE A 186 13.70 34.98 -13.39
CA ILE A 186 15.04 35.59 -13.32
C ILE A 186 15.82 35.43 -14.66
N TYR A 187 15.42 34.46 -15.52
CA TYR A 187 16.04 34.17 -16.80
C TYR A 187 15.10 34.38 -17.98
#